data_5cf2a33e110013942063127ae43eea20
#
_entry.id   5cf2a33e110013942063127ae43eea20
#
_cell.length_a   1.000
_cell.length_b   1.000
_cell.length_c   1.000
_cell.angle_alpha   90.00
_cell.angle_beta   90.00
_cell.angle_gamma   90.00
#
_symmetry.space_group_name_H-M   'P 1'
#
loop_
_entity.id
_entity.type
_entity.pdbx_description
1 polymer ?
#
loop_
_entity_poly.entity_id
_entity_poly.type
_entity_poly.pdbx_seq_one_letter_code
_entity_poly.pdbx_strand_id
1 'polypeptide(L)'
;PAARGEPFAPLPQLCLEWDGELQPVERETLMELGEFDLLAEPAQLAGFAVRETVNAFQIDVDGEKVLLRLADSRQLHLNEVCIDATEPDLVRWLEWEVRPPEGNILPAQLRKYLVNLVGHLGRDRGFALAALLRAKVQLADAIRREIDRLRKIAIARGFQAALPGMTTARLDEGFRYAFTFHPHRYPARPPYYGGRYRFARHYYPMIHDLREKTASGQRSEEFVCAQALDAHPRVKHWVRNVEREERFSFWLPTATDYFYPDFVAELADGRVLAVEYKGEPYKTNDDSREKMQVGRQWEMSSSGRCLFLMAVATDERGRAAGRQIADKIERTR
;
A
#
# COMPACT_ATOMS: atom_id res chain seq x y z
N PRO A 1 -2.48 23.14 -11.57
CA PRO A 1 -1.47 24.02 -12.17
C PRO A 1 -0.80 23.32 -13.33
N ALA A 2 -0.63 24.04 -14.44
CA ALA A 2 -0.02 23.50 -15.63
C ALA A 2 1.47 23.20 -15.40
N ALA A 3 1.93 22.09 -15.97
CA ALA A 3 3.33 21.72 -16.01
C ALA A 3 4.14 22.64 -16.95
N ARG A 4 5.44 22.55 -16.88
CA ARG A 4 6.32 23.20 -17.85
C ARG A 4 6.11 22.57 -19.23
N GLY A 5 5.94 23.38 -20.26
CA GLY A 5 5.49 23.11 -21.63
C GLY A 5 5.92 21.85 -22.38
N GLU A 6 6.96 21.12 -21.93
CA GLU A 6 7.35 19.83 -22.47
C GLU A 6 6.79 18.67 -21.63
N PRO A 7 6.33 17.58 -22.23
CA PRO A 7 5.89 16.40 -21.49
C PRO A 7 7.07 15.78 -20.72
N PHE A 8 6.79 15.28 -19.52
CA PHE A 8 7.75 14.50 -18.75
C PHE A 8 8.00 13.14 -19.46
N ALA A 9 9.24 12.67 -19.40
CA ALA A 9 9.57 11.37 -20.01
C ALA A 9 8.71 10.24 -19.40
N PRO A 10 8.22 9.30 -20.21
CA PRO A 10 7.46 8.16 -19.71
C PRO A 10 8.34 7.24 -18.86
N LEU A 11 7.77 6.81 -17.73
CA LEU A 11 8.38 5.89 -16.79
C LEU A 11 7.83 4.48 -17.03
N PRO A 12 8.66 3.50 -17.40
CA PRO A 12 8.19 2.14 -17.59
C PRO A 12 7.73 1.55 -16.25
N GLN A 13 6.59 0.86 -16.25
CA GLN A 13 6.12 0.12 -15.11
C GLN A 13 6.74 -1.28 -15.05
N LEU A 14 6.84 -1.85 -13.86
CA LEU A 14 7.15 -3.26 -13.68
C LEU A 14 5.95 -4.12 -14.04
N CYS A 15 6.17 -5.12 -14.85
CA CYS A 15 5.18 -6.06 -15.34
C CYS A 15 5.65 -7.50 -15.12
N LEU A 16 4.70 -8.42 -15.15
CA LEU A 16 4.94 -9.86 -15.22
C LEU A 16 4.47 -10.37 -16.59
N GLU A 17 5.16 -11.36 -17.11
CA GLU A 17 4.66 -12.15 -18.22
C GLU A 17 3.70 -13.19 -17.68
N TRP A 18 2.41 -13.07 -18.04
CA TRP A 18 1.34 -13.96 -17.64
C TRP A 18 0.57 -14.40 -18.88
N ASP A 19 0.44 -15.72 -19.07
CA ASP A 19 -0.18 -16.32 -20.27
C ASP A 19 0.40 -15.80 -21.60
N GLY A 20 1.70 -15.50 -21.64
CA GLY A 20 2.38 -14.98 -22.83
C GLY A 20 2.14 -13.49 -23.11
N GLU A 21 1.44 -12.79 -22.23
CA GLU A 21 1.24 -11.35 -22.28
C GLU A 21 1.93 -10.64 -21.10
N LEU A 22 2.48 -9.46 -21.38
CA LEU A 22 3.05 -8.60 -20.37
C LEU A 22 1.93 -7.84 -19.66
N GLN A 23 1.78 -8.02 -18.37
CA GLN A 23 0.73 -7.39 -17.56
C GLN A 23 1.32 -6.65 -16.35
N PRO A 24 0.71 -5.54 -15.88
CA PRO A 24 1.08 -4.90 -14.63
C PRO A 24 0.99 -5.88 -13.47
N VAL A 25 1.83 -5.69 -12.47
CA VAL A 25 1.81 -6.52 -11.27
C VAL A 25 0.61 -6.13 -10.41
N GLU A 26 -0.43 -6.96 -10.42
CA GLU A 26 -1.65 -6.77 -9.65
C GLU A 26 -1.68 -7.68 -8.41
N ARG A 27 -2.46 -7.29 -7.40
CA ARG A 27 -2.56 -8.03 -6.13
C ARG A 27 -3.17 -9.42 -6.33
N GLU A 28 -4.12 -9.53 -7.24
CA GLU A 28 -4.78 -10.78 -7.61
C GLU A 28 -3.78 -11.77 -8.17
N THR A 29 -2.96 -11.35 -9.13
CA THR A 29 -1.89 -12.16 -9.72
C THR A 29 -0.88 -12.60 -8.65
N LEU A 30 -0.53 -11.71 -7.73
CA LEU A 30 0.37 -12.04 -6.63
C LEU A 30 -0.24 -13.06 -5.65
N MET A 31 -1.55 -12.98 -5.38
CA MET A 31 -2.23 -13.98 -4.55
C MET A 31 -2.27 -15.36 -5.21
N GLU A 32 -2.51 -15.42 -6.51
CA GLU A 32 -2.47 -16.67 -7.28
C GLU A 32 -1.07 -17.29 -7.27
N LEU A 33 -0.04 -16.49 -7.56
CA LEU A 33 1.36 -16.92 -7.47
C LEU A 33 1.77 -17.34 -6.06
N GLY A 34 1.18 -16.76 -5.04
CA GLY A 34 1.37 -17.11 -3.64
C GLY A 34 0.53 -18.28 -3.17
N GLU A 35 -0.20 -18.93 -4.09
CA GLU A 35 -1.04 -20.11 -3.82
C GLU A 35 -2.06 -19.86 -2.69
N PHE A 36 -2.77 -18.71 -2.76
CA PHE A 36 -3.78 -18.40 -1.76
C PHE A 36 -4.94 -19.38 -1.82
N ASP A 37 -5.09 -20.19 -0.78
CA ASP A 37 -6.27 -21.02 -0.57
C ASP A 37 -6.73 -20.92 0.89
N LEU A 38 -7.89 -20.29 1.09
CA LEU A 38 -8.48 -20.10 2.41
C LEU A 38 -8.77 -21.42 3.13
N LEU A 39 -8.99 -22.52 2.37
CA LEU A 39 -9.28 -23.84 2.95
C LEU A 39 -8.01 -24.62 3.35
N ALA A 40 -6.86 -24.26 2.79
CA ALA A 40 -5.58 -24.80 3.20
C ALA A 40 -5.07 -24.18 4.51
N GLU A 41 -5.58 -22.99 4.86
CA GLU A 41 -5.19 -22.29 6.07
C GLU A 41 -5.99 -22.77 7.30
N PRO A 42 -5.38 -22.83 8.49
CA PRO A 42 -6.09 -23.21 9.71
C PRO A 42 -7.25 -22.26 10.02
N ALA A 43 -8.46 -22.79 10.16
CA ALA A 43 -9.63 -22.01 10.54
C ALA A 43 -9.60 -21.72 12.06
N GLN A 44 -8.74 -20.80 12.46
CA GLN A 44 -8.48 -20.45 13.86
C GLN A 44 -8.36 -18.93 14.03
N LEU A 45 -8.76 -18.43 15.19
CA LEU A 45 -8.55 -17.02 15.59
C LEU A 45 -7.68 -16.99 16.85
N ALA A 46 -6.37 -16.87 16.66
CA ALA A 46 -5.46 -16.73 17.78
C ALA A 46 -5.79 -15.46 18.58
N GLY A 47 -5.91 -15.59 19.90
CA GLY A 47 -6.19 -14.46 20.80
C GLY A 47 -7.62 -13.90 20.74
N PHE A 48 -8.54 -14.49 19.99
CA PHE A 48 -9.95 -14.09 20.07
C PHE A 48 -10.51 -14.35 21.48
N ALA A 49 -11.09 -13.33 22.08
CA ALA A 49 -11.81 -13.38 23.33
C ALA A 49 -13.06 -12.52 23.20
N VAL A 50 -14.17 -13.02 23.75
CA VAL A 50 -15.38 -12.22 23.88
C VAL A 50 -15.13 -11.17 24.94
N ARG A 51 -15.10 -9.90 24.54
CA ARG A 51 -15.01 -8.78 25.47
C ARG A 51 -16.43 -8.35 25.81
N GLU A 52 -16.77 -8.40 27.10
CA GLU A 52 -17.95 -7.69 27.60
C GLU A 52 -17.63 -6.18 27.50
N THR A 53 -17.96 -5.58 26.39
CA THR A 53 -17.97 -4.13 26.29
C THR A 53 -19.15 -3.63 27.09
N VAL A 54 -18.90 -2.98 28.22
CA VAL A 54 -19.87 -2.11 28.87
C VAL A 54 -19.99 -0.89 27.95
N ASN A 55 -20.72 -1.06 26.86
CA ASN A 55 -21.05 0.06 25.98
C ASN A 55 -22.09 0.91 26.71
N ALA A 56 -21.87 2.21 26.77
CA ALA A 56 -22.89 3.15 27.19
C ALA A 56 -24.03 3.06 26.19
N PHE A 57 -25.12 2.42 26.59
CA PHE A 57 -26.35 2.31 25.79
C PHE A 57 -27.23 3.49 26.12
N GLN A 58 -27.70 4.19 25.13
CA GLN A 58 -28.81 5.11 25.26
C GLN A 58 -30.08 4.29 25.11
N ILE A 59 -30.85 4.20 26.19
CA ILE A 59 -32.17 3.52 26.19
C ILE A 59 -33.22 4.54 25.73
N ASP A 60 -33.82 4.26 24.57
CA ASP A 60 -34.97 5.02 24.09
C ASP A 60 -36.20 4.13 24.13
N VAL A 61 -37.30 4.64 24.62
CA VAL A 61 -38.58 3.91 24.77
C VAL A 61 -39.56 4.49 23.79
N ASP A 62 -39.89 3.72 22.75
CA ASP A 62 -40.94 4.08 21.79
C ASP A 62 -42.10 3.09 21.95
N GLY A 63 -43.12 3.49 22.69
CA GLY A 63 -44.26 2.65 23.02
C GLY A 63 -43.90 1.43 23.88
N GLU A 64 -44.23 0.22 23.40
CA GLU A 64 -43.87 -1.06 24.07
C GLU A 64 -42.48 -1.59 23.63
N LYS A 65 -41.70 -0.88 22.80
CA LYS A 65 -40.40 -1.31 22.27
C LYS A 65 -39.30 -0.54 22.96
N VAL A 66 -38.36 -1.28 23.54
CA VAL A 66 -37.08 -0.74 24.07
C VAL A 66 -36.05 -0.78 22.97
N LEU A 67 -35.57 0.37 22.52
CA LEU A 67 -34.49 0.52 21.55
C LEU A 67 -33.20 0.82 22.28
N LEU A 68 -32.18 -0.04 22.10
CA LEU A 68 -30.84 0.23 22.55
C LEU A 68 -30.06 0.84 21.38
N ARG A 69 -29.63 2.09 21.53
CA ARG A 69 -28.70 2.74 20.61
C ARG A 69 -27.29 2.62 21.17
N LEU A 70 -26.40 2.02 20.39
CA LEU A 70 -24.97 2.14 20.63
C LEU A 70 -24.54 3.58 20.33
N ALA A 71 -23.64 4.13 21.15
CA ALA A 71 -23.10 5.48 20.96
C ALA A 71 -22.40 5.69 19.60
N ASP A 72 -22.10 4.61 18.88
CA ASP A 72 -21.49 4.57 17.55
C ASP A 72 -22.48 4.13 16.44
N SER A 73 -23.61 4.80 16.32
CA SER A 73 -24.53 4.81 15.16
C SER A 73 -25.01 3.47 14.59
N ARG A 74 -24.83 2.32 15.22
CA ARG A 74 -25.43 1.04 14.82
C ARG A 74 -26.60 0.71 15.74
N GLN A 75 -27.80 0.78 15.19
CA GLN A 75 -29.04 0.43 15.88
C GLN A 75 -29.13 -1.09 16.04
N LEU A 76 -29.07 -1.60 17.29
CA LEU A 76 -29.34 -3.01 17.60
C LEU A 76 -30.78 -3.14 18.10
N HIS A 77 -31.62 -3.87 17.35
CA HIS A 77 -32.93 -4.29 17.84
C HIS A 77 -32.70 -5.44 18.83
N LEU A 78 -33.04 -5.21 20.12
CA LEU A 78 -32.90 -6.19 21.19
C LEU A 78 -33.87 -7.37 21.10
N ASN A 79 -34.96 -7.23 20.33
CA ASN A 79 -35.98 -8.26 20.21
C ASN A 79 -35.58 -9.48 19.36
N GLU A 80 -34.35 -9.56 18.85
CA GLU A 80 -33.87 -10.66 18.04
C GLU A 80 -32.60 -11.31 18.59
N VAL A 81 -32.45 -11.45 19.91
CA VAL A 81 -31.65 -12.56 20.40
C VAL A 81 -32.52 -13.79 20.20
N CYS A 82 -32.50 -14.37 19.00
CA CYS A 82 -33.20 -15.61 18.73
C CYS A 82 -32.72 -16.64 19.73
N ILE A 83 -33.56 -16.99 20.69
CA ILE A 83 -33.30 -18.00 21.74
C ILE A 83 -33.02 -19.36 21.07
N ASP A 84 -33.44 -19.54 19.82
CA ASP A 84 -33.31 -20.76 19.01
C ASP A 84 -32.27 -20.68 17.88
N ALA A 85 -31.37 -19.67 17.89
CA ALA A 85 -30.36 -19.55 16.82
C ALA A 85 -29.34 -20.70 16.90
N THR A 86 -29.05 -21.29 15.76
CA THR A 86 -28.16 -22.42 15.59
C THR A 86 -26.78 -22.00 15.07
N GLU A 87 -25.78 -22.91 15.11
CA GLU A 87 -24.47 -22.66 14.46
C GLU A 87 -24.63 -22.30 12.97
N PRO A 88 -25.46 -22.98 12.16
CA PRO A 88 -25.71 -22.57 10.77
C PRO A 88 -26.22 -21.14 10.60
N ASP A 89 -27.04 -20.64 11.55
CA ASP A 89 -27.53 -19.28 11.47
C ASP A 89 -26.45 -18.25 11.75
N LEU A 90 -25.55 -18.54 12.71
CA LEU A 90 -24.35 -17.73 12.95
C LEU A 90 -23.43 -17.73 11.71
N VAL A 91 -23.18 -18.90 11.12
CA VAL A 91 -22.35 -19.03 9.91
C VAL A 91 -22.95 -18.23 8.74
N ARG A 92 -24.24 -18.31 8.51
CA ARG A 92 -24.95 -17.56 7.46
C ARG A 92 -24.83 -16.05 7.65
N TRP A 93 -24.97 -15.59 8.87
CA TRP A 93 -24.82 -14.18 9.22
C TRP A 93 -23.35 -13.73 9.01
N LEU A 94 -22.37 -14.52 9.47
CA LEU A 94 -20.96 -14.24 9.26
C LEU A 94 -20.58 -14.23 7.79
N GLU A 95 -21.09 -15.17 6.97
CA GLU A 95 -20.86 -15.21 5.53
C GLU A 95 -21.27 -13.91 4.84
N TRP A 96 -22.43 -13.36 5.24
CA TRP A 96 -22.89 -12.08 4.73
C TRP A 96 -22.02 -10.92 5.19
N GLU A 97 -21.70 -10.89 6.47
CA GLU A 97 -21.01 -9.76 7.09
C GLU A 97 -19.53 -9.67 6.72
N VAL A 98 -18.82 -10.82 6.58
CA VAL A 98 -17.38 -10.84 6.31
C VAL A 98 -17.03 -11.00 4.83
N ARG A 99 -18.03 -11.06 3.96
CA ARG A 99 -17.79 -11.23 2.52
C ARG A 99 -16.86 -10.12 2.00
N PRO A 100 -15.67 -10.48 1.48
CA PRO A 100 -14.77 -9.46 0.94
C PRO A 100 -15.37 -8.84 -0.33
N PRO A 101 -15.20 -7.53 -0.53
CA PRO A 101 -15.70 -6.83 -1.71
C PRO A 101 -15.00 -7.30 -2.99
N GLU A 102 -13.75 -7.77 -2.88
CA GLU A 102 -12.94 -8.29 -3.97
C GLU A 102 -13.25 -9.79 -4.12
N GLY A 103 -13.65 -10.24 -5.31
CA GLY A 103 -14.20 -11.57 -5.60
C GLY A 103 -13.28 -12.79 -5.47
N ASN A 104 -12.15 -12.67 -4.78
CA ASN A 104 -11.06 -13.66 -4.74
C ASN A 104 -11.31 -14.86 -3.82
N ILE A 105 -12.40 -14.86 -3.06
CA ILE A 105 -12.82 -15.98 -2.23
C ILE A 105 -14.20 -16.44 -2.69
N LEU A 106 -14.28 -17.69 -3.15
CA LEU A 106 -15.56 -18.24 -3.55
C LEU A 106 -16.49 -18.37 -2.33
N PRO A 107 -17.80 -18.07 -2.47
CA PRO A 107 -18.76 -18.17 -1.36
C PRO A 107 -18.75 -19.54 -0.68
N ALA A 108 -18.58 -20.61 -1.45
CA ALA A 108 -18.49 -21.96 -0.91
C ALA A 108 -17.25 -22.20 -0.03
N GLN A 109 -16.10 -21.63 -0.42
CA GLN A 109 -14.86 -21.69 0.36
C GLN A 109 -15.02 -20.91 1.67
N LEU A 110 -15.54 -19.69 1.59
CA LEU A 110 -15.80 -18.85 2.77
C LEU A 110 -16.73 -19.57 3.76
N ARG A 111 -17.85 -20.10 3.28
CA ARG A 111 -18.79 -20.85 4.11
C ARG A 111 -18.13 -22.03 4.81
N LYS A 112 -17.35 -22.83 4.08
CA LYS A 112 -16.64 -23.99 4.65
C LYS A 112 -15.62 -23.58 5.70
N TYR A 113 -14.86 -22.50 5.44
CA TYR A 113 -13.93 -21.92 6.40
C TYR A 113 -14.65 -21.48 7.68
N LEU A 114 -15.78 -20.77 7.54
CA LEU A 114 -16.57 -20.28 8.68
C LEU A 114 -17.17 -21.41 9.51
N VAL A 115 -17.65 -22.48 8.86
CA VAL A 115 -18.13 -23.68 9.57
C VAL A 115 -17.02 -24.31 10.40
N ASN A 116 -15.84 -24.47 9.82
CA ASN A 116 -14.68 -25.02 10.52
C ASN A 116 -14.27 -24.11 11.69
N LEU A 117 -14.27 -22.81 11.48
CA LEU A 117 -13.90 -21.81 12.49
C LEU A 117 -14.87 -21.78 13.68
N VAL A 118 -16.18 -21.72 13.41
CA VAL A 118 -17.20 -21.75 14.47
C VAL A 118 -17.12 -23.05 15.24
N GLY A 119 -16.97 -24.17 14.53
CA GLY A 119 -16.78 -25.48 15.14
C GLY A 119 -15.51 -25.55 16.03
N HIS A 120 -14.40 -24.99 15.58
CA HIS A 120 -13.16 -24.87 16.39
C HIS A 120 -13.39 -24.02 17.65
N LEU A 121 -14.01 -22.85 17.51
CA LEU A 121 -14.30 -21.97 18.64
C LEU A 121 -15.20 -22.66 19.68
N GLY A 122 -16.19 -23.41 19.24
CA GLY A 122 -17.08 -24.16 20.14
C GLY A 122 -16.40 -25.35 20.79
N ARG A 123 -15.83 -26.26 20.00
CA ARG A 123 -15.28 -27.54 20.50
C ARG A 123 -13.93 -27.40 21.17
N ASP A 124 -13.00 -26.68 20.54
CA ASP A 124 -11.60 -26.67 20.97
C ASP A 124 -11.30 -25.51 21.94
N ARG A 125 -12.03 -24.39 21.76
CA ARG A 125 -11.89 -23.20 22.60
C ARG A 125 -12.97 -23.08 23.67
N GLY A 126 -14.00 -23.93 23.65
CA GLY A 126 -15.05 -24.00 24.66
C GLY A 126 -16.02 -22.79 24.68
N PHE A 127 -16.11 -22.02 23.59
CA PHE A 127 -17.08 -20.93 23.55
C PHE A 127 -18.51 -21.46 23.38
N ALA A 128 -19.40 -21.08 24.31
CA ALA A 128 -20.82 -21.38 24.14
C ALA A 128 -21.39 -20.61 22.92
N LEU A 129 -22.27 -21.24 22.13
CA LEU A 129 -22.89 -20.63 20.97
C LEU A 129 -23.56 -19.28 21.30
N ALA A 130 -24.26 -19.21 22.45
CA ALA A 130 -24.88 -17.98 22.92
C ALA A 130 -23.87 -16.83 23.15
N ALA A 131 -22.62 -17.14 23.55
CA ALA A 131 -21.57 -16.14 23.70
C ALA A 131 -21.08 -15.65 22.32
N LEU A 132 -20.90 -16.54 21.37
CA LEU A 132 -20.51 -16.20 19.99
C LEU A 132 -21.60 -15.36 19.28
N LEU A 133 -22.87 -15.69 19.49
CA LEU A 133 -23.99 -14.92 18.94
C LEU A 133 -24.04 -13.50 19.51
N ARG A 134 -23.83 -13.32 20.81
CA ARG A 134 -23.74 -11.98 21.42
C ARG A 134 -22.54 -11.19 20.92
N ALA A 135 -21.43 -11.87 20.66
CA ALA A 135 -20.20 -11.25 20.18
C ALA A 135 -20.04 -11.30 18.66
N LYS A 136 -21.11 -11.57 17.89
CA LYS A 136 -21.03 -11.82 16.43
C LYS A 136 -20.33 -10.70 15.64
N VAL A 137 -20.51 -9.43 16.03
CA VAL A 137 -19.83 -8.29 15.38
C VAL A 137 -18.34 -8.32 15.67
N GLN A 138 -17.92 -8.54 16.93
CA GLN A 138 -16.51 -8.68 17.30
C GLN A 138 -15.88 -9.88 16.57
N LEU A 139 -16.63 -10.97 16.45
CA LEU A 139 -16.21 -12.17 15.72
C LEU A 139 -16.03 -11.88 14.23
N ALA A 140 -16.97 -11.20 13.59
CA ALA A 140 -16.86 -10.79 12.18
C ALA A 140 -15.64 -9.91 11.95
N ASP A 141 -15.37 -8.94 12.81
CA ASP A 141 -14.18 -8.08 12.72
C ASP A 141 -12.87 -8.86 12.92
N ALA A 142 -12.88 -9.86 13.81
CA ALA A 142 -11.72 -10.73 14.00
C ALA A 142 -11.47 -11.61 12.77
N ILE A 143 -12.54 -12.15 12.17
CA ILE A 143 -12.46 -12.95 10.94
C ILE A 143 -11.94 -12.11 9.76
N ARG A 144 -12.45 -10.88 9.57
CA ARG A 144 -11.96 -9.98 8.52
C ARG A 144 -10.45 -9.74 8.66
N ARG A 145 -9.99 -9.41 9.87
CA ARG A 145 -8.55 -9.21 10.12
C ARG A 145 -7.72 -10.46 9.84
N GLU A 146 -8.25 -11.64 10.17
CA GLU A 146 -7.53 -12.89 9.92
C GLU A 146 -7.47 -13.20 8.41
N ILE A 147 -8.56 -13.06 7.68
CA ILE A 147 -8.58 -13.22 6.22
C ILE A 147 -7.61 -12.23 5.56
N ASP A 148 -7.63 -10.95 5.98
CA ASP A 148 -6.71 -9.94 5.46
C ASP A 148 -5.24 -10.28 5.77
N ARG A 149 -4.97 -10.84 6.96
CA ARG A 149 -3.63 -11.31 7.33
C ARG A 149 -3.17 -12.45 6.42
N LEU A 150 -4.02 -13.44 6.18
CA LEU A 150 -3.73 -14.59 5.31
C LEU A 150 -3.50 -14.13 3.86
N ARG A 151 -4.33 -13.22 3.35
CA ARG A 151 -4.16 -12.63 2.02
C ARG A 151 -2.82 -11.90 1.90
N LYS A 152 -2.45 -11.09 2.88
CA LYS A 152 -1.16 -10.39 2.91
C LYS A 152 0.03 -11.36 2.88
N ILE A 153 -0.06 -12.47 3.60
CA ILE A 153 0.98 -13.51 3.56
C ILE A 153 1.09 -14.13 2.17
N ALA A 154 -0.03 -14.46 1.53
CA ALA A 154 -0.03 -15.02 0.18
C ALA A 154 0.52 -14.01 -0.84
N ILE A 155 0.09 -12.75 -0.78
CA ILE A 155 0.61 -11.67 -1.64
C ILE A 155 2.13 -11.51 -1.46
N ALA A 156 2.61 -11.50 -0.21
CA ALA A 156 4.05 -11.39 0.06
C ALA A 156 4.84 -12.59 -0.52
N ARG A 157 4.30 -13.81 -0.39
CA ARG A 157 4.88 -15.02 -0.97
C ARG A 157 4.90 -14.94 -2.50
N GLY A 158 3.78 -14.56 -3.12
CA GLY A 158 3.68 -14.38 -4.56
C GLY A 158 4.58 -13.27 -5.08
N PHE A 159 4.71 -12.17 -4.35
CA PHE A 159 5.63 -11.10 -4.68
C PHE A 159 7.09 -11.58 -4.71
N GLN A 160 7.53 -12.34 -3.71
CA GLN A 160 8.88 -12.89 -3.68
C GLN A 160 9.12 -13.89 -4.82
N ALA A 161 8.11 -14.69 -5.16
CA ALA A 161 8.18 -15.62 -6.29
C ALA A 161 8.21 -14.87 -7.64
N ALA A 162 7.46 -13.80 -7.77
CA ALA A 162 7.35 -12.99 -8.99
C ALA A 162 8.56 -12.08 -9.23
N LEU A 163 9.19 -11.58 -8.16
CA LEU A 163 10.21 -10.54 -8.23
C LEU A 163 11.34 -10.83 -9.25
N PRO A 164 11.91 -12.05 -9.35
CA PRO A 164 12.95 -12.34 -10.33
C PRO A 164 12.47 -12.29 -11.79
N GLY A 165 11.19 -12.54 -12.02
CA GLY A 165 10.55 -12.51 -13.35
C GLY A 165 9.96 -11.16 -13.73
N MET A 166 9.97 -10.19 -12.82
CA MET A 166 9.49 -8.84 -13.13
C MET A 166 10.39 -8.17 -14.15
N THR A 167 9.79 -7.60 -15.17
CA THR A 167 10.47 -6.84 -16.21
C THR A 167 9.83 -5.47 -16.39
N THR A 168 10.58 -4.49 -16.85
CA THR A 168 10.00 -3.19 -17.20
C THR A 168 9.23 -3.27 -18.51
N ALA A 169 8.09 -2.59 -18.56
CA ALA A 169 7.35 -2.42 -19.79
C ALA A 169 8.24 -1.82 -20.89
N ARG A 170 8.17 -2.37 -22.11
CA ARG A 170 8.89 -1.82 -23.26
C ARG A 170 8.18 -0.57 -23.73
N LEU A 171 8.89 0.53 -23.79
CA LEU A 171 8.32 1.83 -24.19
C LEU A 171 8.03 1.92 -25.70
N ASP A 172 8.59 1.06 -26.49
CA ASP A 172 8.48 0.99 -27.97
C ASP A 172 7.21 0.27 -28.44
N GLU A 173 6.54 -0.48 -27.58
CA GLU A 173 5.33 -1.24 -27.90
C GLU A 173 4.02 -0.52 -27.53
N GLY A 174 3.99 0.81 -27.60
CA GLY A 174 2.76 1.61 -27.49
C GLY A 174 2.43 2.14 -26.10
N PHE A 175 3.36 2.24 -25.20
CA PHE A 175 3.22 2.87 -23.86
C PHE A 175 2.13 2.26 -22.96
N ARG A 176 1.66 1.06 -23.26
CA ARG A 176 0.50 0.45 -22.60
C ARG A 176 0.65 0.35 -21.08
N TYR A 177 1.89 0.23 -20.59
CA TYR A 177 2.23 0.09 -19.17
C TYR A 177 3.35 1.05 -18.75
N ALA A 178 3.31 2.28 -19.24
CA ALA A 178 4.19 3.35 -18.79
C ALA A 178 3.37 4.41 -18.06
N PHE A 179 3.93 4.90 -16.98
CA PHE A 179 3.38 6.07 -16.29
C PHE A 179 3.94 7.35 -16.88
N THR A 180 3.11 8.38 -17.02
CA THR A 180 3.53 9.73 -17.40
C THR A 180 2.86 10.74 -16.48
N PHE A 181 3.64 11.68 -15.94
CA PHE A 181 3.08 12.76 -15.14
C PHE A 181 2.13 13.61 -15.96
N HIS A 182 0.90 13.74 -15.49
CA HIS A 182 -0.14 14.48 -16.19
C HIS A 182 0.17 15.98 -16.19
N PRO A 183 0.30 16.64 -17.35
CA PRO A 183 0.82 18.02 -17.45
C PRO A 183 -0.07 19.06 -16.77
N HIS A 184 -1.36 18.79 -16.63
CA HIS A 184 -2.34 19.73 -16.06
C HIS A 184 -2.84 19.32 -14.67
N ARG A 185 -2.41 18.18 -14.14
CA ARG A 185 -2.89 17.67 -12.85
C ARG A 185 -1.75 17.14 -11.99
N TYR A 186 -1.44 17.90 -10.98
CA TYR A 186 -0.56 17.49 -9.90
C TYR A 186 -1.40 17.26 -8.64
N PRO A 187 -1.37 16.07 -8.00
CA PRO A 187 -2.24 15.73 -6.89
C PRO A 187 -1.80 16.36 -5.56
N ALA A 188 -1.04 17.45 -5.61
CA ALA A 188 -0.53 18.11 -4.42
C ALA A 188 -1.66 18.57 -3.50
N ARG A 189 -1.48 18.28 -2.22
CA ARG A 189 -2.35 18.69 -1.10
C ARG A 189 -1.57 19.61 -0.16
N PRO A 190 -2.23 20.46 0.63
CA PRO A 190 -1.56 21.20 1.69
C PRO A 190 -0.87 20.25 2.71
N PRO A 191 0.26 20.66 3.30
CA PRO A 191 0.95 21.92 3.08
C PRO A 191 1.74 21.93 1.76
N TYR A 192 1.82 23.13 1.13
CA TYR A 192 2.66 23.34 -0.03
C TYR A 192 4.00 23.96 0.38
N TYR A 193 5.02 23.74 -0.43
CA TYR A 193 6.29 24.41 -0.23
C TYR A 193 6.14 25.94 -0.29
N GLY A 194 6.55 26.62 0.78
CA GLY A 194 6.52 28.08 0.91
C GLY A 194 7.87 28.69 1.32
N GLY A 195 8.97 27.93 1.14
CA GLY A 195 10.30 28.34 1.56
C GLY A 195 10.95 29.42 0.68
N ARG A 196 12.18 29.81 1.06
CA ARG A 196 12.93 30.88 0.38
C ARG A 196 13.65 30.39 -0.88
N TYR A 197 14.04 29.14 -0.93
CA TYR A 197 14.74 28.60 -2.10
C TYR A 197 13.79 28.54 -3.30
N ARG A 198 14.28 28.97 -4.46
CA ARG A 198 13.50 28.97 -5.71
C ARG A 198 13.92 27.79 -6.56
N PHE A 199 13.10 26.74 -6.56
CA PHE A 199 13.29 25.59 -7.42
C PHE A 199 13.08 25.95 -8.89
N ALA A 200 14.12 25.76 -9.70
CA ALA A 200 14.11 26.10 -11.10
C ALA A 200 13.62 24.97 -12.01
N ARG A 201 13.77 23.71 -11.57
CA ARG A 201 13.54 22.53 -12.41
C ARG A 201 12.39 21.64 -11.94
N HIS A 202 11.69 22.00 -10.87
CA HIS A 202 10.48 21.27 -10.49
C HIS A 202 9.45 21.36 -11.61
N TYR A 203 8.88 20.21 -12.02
CA TYR A 203 8.00 20.13 -13.20
C TYR A 203 6.71 20.93 -13.04
N TYR A 204 6.15 20.97 -11.82
CA TYR A 204 4.96 21.75 -11.50
C TYR A 204 5.29 23.06 -10.77
N PRO A 205 4.44 24.10 -10.90
CA PRO A 205 4.63 25.37 -10.20
C PRO A 205 4.52 25.27 -8.68
N MET A 206 3.78 24.27 -8.17
CA MET A 206 3.64 23.99 -6.74
C MET A 206 4.38 22.70 -6.38
N ILE A 207 4.86 22.64 -5.15
CA ILE A 207 5.53 21.42 -4.62
C ILE A 207 4.76 20.98 -3.39
N HIS A 208 4.38 19.69 -3.37
CA HIS A 208 3.70 19.04 -2.26
C HIS A 208 4.66 18.80 -1.10
N ASP A 209 4.20 19.06 0.12
CA ASP A 209 4.81 18.74 1.42
C ASP A 209 6.35 18.62 1.44
N LEU A 210 7.00 19.70 1.02
CA LEU A 210 8.45 19.84 1.11
C LEU A 210 8.78 20.91 2.13
N ARG A 211 9.51 20.56 3.19
CA ARG A 211 9.86 21.48 4.28
C ARG A 211 11.36 21.75 4.28
N GLU A 212 11.75 23.03 4.40
CA GLU A 212 13.17 23.40 4.53
C GLU A 212 13.78 22.93 5.85
N LYS A 213 12.95 22.86 6.91
CA LYS A 213 13.37 22.48 8.26
C LYS A 213 12.44 21.45 8.86
N THR A 214 13.01 20.58 9.64
CA THR A 214 12.28 19.63 10.51
C THR A 214 11.59 20.36 11.66
N ALA A 215 10.74 19.68 12.42
CA ALA A 215 10.12 20.22 13.61
C ALA A 215 11.14 20.65 14.68
N SER A 216 12.34 20.03 14.71
CA SER A 216 13.46 20.41 15.57
C SER A 216 14.26 21.62 15.07
N GLY A 217 13.89 22.22 13.93
CA GLY A 217 14.55 23.36 13.34
C GLY A 217 15.81 23.03 12.51
N GLN A 218 16.20 21.77 12.42
CA GLN A 218 17.28 21.31 11.57
C GLN A 218 16.87 21.34 10.09
N ARG A 219 17.85 21.42 9.19
CA ARG A 219 17.59 21.34 7.75
C ARG A 219 17.01 19.97 7.40
N SER A 220 15.90 19.96 6.69
CA SER A 220 15.28 18.70 6.23
C SER A 220 16.14 18.06 5.15
N GLU A 221 16.37 16.79 5.27
CA GLU A 221 17.22 16.05 4.34
C GLU A 221 16.50 15.75 3.02
N GLU A 222 15.18 15.60 3.03
CA GLU A 222 14.38 15.59 1.80
C GLU A 222 14.53 16.91 1.02
N PHE A 223 14.59 18.02 1.74
CA PHE A 223 14.86 19.31 1.12
C PHE A 223 16.28 19.39 0.52
N VAL A 224 17.27 18.75 1.16
CA VAL A 224 18.63 18.64 0.61
C VAL A 224 18.62 17.78 -0.67
N CYS A 225 17.86 16.69 -0.70
CA CYS A 225 17.68 15.87 -1.91
C CYS A 225 17.04 16.70 -3.05
N ALA A 226 15.96 17.43 -2.75
CA ALA A 226 15.30 18.30 -3.73
C ALA A 226 16.25 19.35 -4.30
N GLN A 227 17.06 20.00 -3.45
CA GLN A 227 18.06 20.96 -3.90
C GLN A 227 19.15 20.32 -4.76
N ALA A 228 19.62 19.11 -4.41
CA ALA A 228 20.62 18.39 -5.18
C ALA A 228 20.08 18.04 -6.58
N LEU A 229 18.83 17.60 -6.69
CA LEU A 229 18.18 17.36 -7.98
C LEU A 229 18.02 18.66 -8.78
N ASP A 230 17.55 19.74 -8.15
CA ASP A 230 17.32 21.02 -8.82
C ASP A 230 18.61 21.66 -9.34
N ALA A 231 19.70 21.53 -8.59
CA ALA A 231 21.00 22.12 -8.93
C ALA A 231 21.79 21.28 -9.94
N HIS A 232 21.48 19.99 -10.10
CA HIS A 232 22.30 19.09 -10.94
C HIS A 232 22.14 19.41 -12.43
N PRO A 233 23.23 19.66 -13.20
CA PRO A 233 23.14 20.13 -14.58
C PRO A 233 22.48 19.10 -15.53
N ARG A 234 22.60 17.82 -15.23
CA ARG A 234 22.01 16.72 -16.04
C ARG A 234 20.54 16.44 -15.71
N VAL A 235 19.96 17.07 -14.69
CA VAL A 235 18.51 16.96 -14.41
C VAL A 235 17.78 17.98 -15.29
N LYS A 236 16.88 17.49 -16.15
CA LYS A 236 15.99 18.31 -16.98
C LYS A 236 14.80 18.82 -16.15
N HIS A 237 14.07 17.90 -15.56
CA HIS A 237 12.93 18.16 -14.67
C HIS A 237 12.94 17.16 -13.51
N TRP A 238 12.31 17.54 -12.39
CA TRP A 238 12.03 16.63 -11.30
C TRP A 238 10.66 16.93 -10.69
N VAL A 239 10.09 15.92 -10.01
CA VAL A 239 8.78 16.00 -9.34
C VAL A 239 8.94 15.49 -7.90
N ARG A 240 8.40 16.23 -6.92
CA ARG A 240 8.07 15.66 -5.61
C ARG A 240 6.86 14.75 -5.82
N ASN A 241 7.06 13.46 -5.77
CA ASN A 241 6.02 12.47 -5.97
C ASN A 241 5.04 12.48 -4.79
N VAL A 242 3.76 12.19 -5.02
CA VAL A 242 2.71 12.26 -4.00
C VAL A 242 2.19 10.87 -3.73
N GLU A 243 2.26 10.42 -2.49
CA GLU A 243 1.78 9.10 -2.09
C GLU A 243 0.26 8.92 -2.27
N ARG A 244 -0.18 7.68 -2.48
CA ARG A 244 -1.58 7.25 -2.53
C ARG A 244 -2.42 7.93 -3.63
N GLU A 245 -1.79 8.22 -4.75
CA GLU A 245 -2.42 8.85 -5.91
C GLU A 245 -2.05 8.08 -7.19
N GLU A 246 -2.48 6.83 -7.29
CA GLU A 246 -2.09 5.86 -8.32
C GLU A 246 -2.18 6.39 -9.74
N ARG A 247 -3.17 7.23 -10.04
CA ARG A 247 -3.40 7.78 -11.39
C ARG A 247 -2.47 8.94 -11.76
N PHE A 248 -1.88 9.61 -10.77
CA PHE A 248 -1.17 10.88 -10.94
C PHE A 248 0.22 10.90 -10.33
N SER A 249 0.64 9.79 -9.75
CA SER A 249 1.95 9.61 -9.14
C SER A 249 2.60 8.33 -9.62
N PHE A 250 3.91 8.34 -9.74
CA PHE A 250 4.67 7.15 -10.08
C PHE A 250 4.79 6.23 -8.88
N TRP A 251 4.60 4.95 -9.09
CA TRP A 251 4.72 3.92 -8.07
C TRP A 251 5.33 2.63 -8.62
N LEU A 252 5.86 1.82 -7.72
CA LEU A 252 6.33 0.46 -7.98
C LEU A 252 5.54 -0.53 -7.11
N PRO A 253 5.26 -1.75 -7.57
CA PRO A 253 4.51 -2.73 -6.80
C PRO A 253 5.31 -3.24 -5.61
N THR A 254 4.65 -3.48 -4.47
CA THR A 254 5.19 -4.18 -3.30
C THR A 254 4.23 -5.27 -2.85
N ALA A 255 4.65 -6.11 -1.92
CA ALA A 255 3.81 -7.16 -1.37
C ALA A 255 2.61 -6.63 -0.58
N THR A 256 2.70 -5.44 -0.02
CA THR A 256 1.66 -4.91 0.88
C THR A 256 0.85 -3.78 0.27
N ASP A 257 1.49 -2.96 -0.57
CA ASP A 257 0.91 -1.76 -1.16
C ASP A 257 1.73 -1.32 -2.37
N TYR A 258 1.55 -0.09 -2.82
CA TYR A 258 2.38 0.56 -3.81
C TYR A 258 3.46 1.40 -3.13
N PHE A 259 4.68 1.29 -3.62
CA PHE A 259 5.80 2.11 -3.22
C PHE A 259 5.86 3.36 -4.09
N TYR A 260 5.70 4.52 -3.49
CA TYR A 260 5.80 5.82 -4.14
C TYR A 260 7.16 6.45 -3.77
N PRO A 261 8.17 6.43 -4.65
CA PRO A 261 9.45 7.10 -4.39
C PRO A 261 9.23 8.60 -4.11
N ASP A 262 9.98 9.17 -3.20
CA ASP A 262 9.86 10.58 -2.80
C ASP A 262 10.03 11.57 -3.96
N PHE A 263 10.97 11.27 -4.85
CA PHE A 263 11.29 12.12 -6.00
C PHE A 263 11.45 11.30 -7.26
N VAL A 264 11.04 11.88 -8.37
CA VAL A 264 11.28 11.36 -9.71
C VAL A 264 11.90 12.45 -10.55
N ALA A 265 13.00 12.14 -11.24
CA ALA A 265 13.70 13.09 -12.10
C ALA A 265 13.88 12.55 -13.52
N GLU A 266 13.67 13.40 -14.50
CA GLU A 266 14.04 13.20 -15.90
C GLU A 266 15.43 13.79 -16.13
N LEU A 267 16.34 13.02 -16.72
CA LEU A 267 17.69 13.45 -17.04
C LEU A 267 17.77 13.95 -18.48
N ALA A 268 18.75 14.78 -18.78
CA ALA A 268 18.96 15.36 -20.11
C ALA A 268 19.30 14.32 -21.19
N ASP A 269 19.75 13.13 -20.80
CA ASP A 269 20.05 12.01 -21.69
C ASP A 269 18.86 11.04 -21.87
N GLY A 270 17.67 11.41 -21.38
CA GLY A 270 16.43 10.62 -21.47
C GLY A 270 16.29 9.52 -20.44
N ARG A 271 17.27 9.33 -19.54
CA ARG A 271 17.10 8.45 -18.38
C ARG A 271 16.16 9.06 -17.34
N VAL A 272 15.57 8.21 -16.52
CA VAL A 272 14.76 8.63 -15.37
C VAL A 272 15.39 8.12 -14.07
N LEU A 273 15.29 8.92 -13.00
CA LEU A 273 15.81 8.58 -11.68
C LEU A 273 14.69 8.66 -10.66
N ALA A 274 14.44 7.55 -9.96
CA ALA A 274 13.59 7.52 -8.76
C ALA A 274 14.48 7.59 -7.51
N VAL A 275 14.15 8.48 -6.59
CA VAL A 275 14.87 8.65 -5.32
C VAL A 275 13.90 8.50 -4.16
N GLU A 276 14.21 7.59 -3.26
CA GLU A 276 13.60 7.46 -1.94
C GLU A 276 14.59 7.98 -0.91
N TYR A 277 14.16 8.84 0.00
CA TYR A 277 15.01 9.29 1.10
C TYR A 277 14.70 8.49 2.37
N LYS A 278 15.73 8.06 3.06
CA LYS A 278 15.61 7.35 4.34
C LYS A 278 16.43 8.01 5.44
N GLY A 279 15.75 8.48 6.50
CA GLY A 279 16.35 9.26 7.59
C GLY A 279 17.46 8.56 8.35
N GLU A 280 17.33 7.26 8.62
CA GLU A 280 18.35 6.49 9.36
C GLU A 280 18.81 5.27 8.54
N PRO A 281 20.12 5.14 8.25
CA PRO A 281 20.63 4.07 7.37
C PRO A 281 20.53 2.67 7.97
N TYR A 282 20.42 2.53 9.29
CA TYR A 282 20.53 1.25 10.00
C TYR A 282 19.19 0.63 10.44
N LYS A 283 18.07 1.35 10.37
CA LYS A 283 16.75 0.75 10.60
C LYS A 283 16.21 0.17 9.32
N THR A 284 16.81 -0.93 8.85
CA THR A 284 16.22 -1.75 7.79
C THR A 284 15.09 -2.56 8.39
N ASN A 285 13.88 -1.99 8.41
CA ASN A 285 12.67 -2.78 8.55
C ASN A 285 12.40 -3.52 7.23
N ASP A 286 11.54 -4.51 7.27
CA ASP A 286 11.22 -5.32 6.09
C ASP A 286 10.66 -4.47 4.93
N ASP A 287 9.89 -3.43 5.22
CA ASP A 287 9.38 -2.45 4.23
C ASP A 287 10.51 -1.77 3.43
N SER A 288 11.58 -1.34 4.11
CA SER A 288 12.70 -0.69 3.42
C SER A 288 13.52 -1.65 2.57
N ARG A 289 13.63 -2.92 2.99
CA ARG A 289 14.28 -3.96 2.19
C ARG A 289 13.49 -4.25 0.92
N GLU A 290 12.18 -4.35 1.04
CA GLU A 290 11.29 -4.58 -0.08
C GLU A 290 11.31 -3.43 -1.09
N LYS A 291 11.21 -2.18 -0.63
CA LYS A 291 11.36 -0.98 -1.48
C LYS A 291 12.71 -0.96 -2.21
N MET A 292 13.79 -1.35 -1.52
CA MET A 292 15.11 -1.47 -2.12
C MET A 292 15.16 -2.57 -3.18
N GLN A 293 14.57 -3.73 -2.93
CA GLN A 293 14.55 -4.84 -3.87
C GLN A 293 13.79 -4.48 -5.15
N VAL A 294 12.57 -3.96 -5.01
CA VAL A 294 11.74 -3.60 -6.17
C VAL A 294 12.35 -2.44 -6.98
N GLY A 295 12.90 -1.44 -6.29
CA GLY A 295 13.59 -0.34 -6.97
C GLY A 295 14.83 -0.80 -7.75
N ARG A 296 15.62 -1.72 -7.20
CA ARG A 296 16.77 -2.35 -7.90
C ARG A 296 16.31 -3.20 -9.08
N GLN A 297 15.22 -3.98 -8.90
CA GLN A 297 14.66 -4.77 -10.00
C GLN A 297 14.23 -3.87 -11.16
N TRP A 298 13.53 -2.78 -10.87
CA TRP A 298 13.13 -1.79 -11.86
C TRP A 298 14.34 -1.19 -12.61
N GLU A 299 15.40 -0.84 -11.89
CA GLU A 299 16.65 -0.37 -12.50
C GLU A 299 17.29 -1.44 -13.40
N MET A 300 17.48 -2.66 -12.88
CA MET A 300 18.13 -3.75 -13.61
C MET A 300 17.38 -4.14 -14.87
N SER A 301 16.05 -4.22 -14.80
CA SER A 301 15.21 -4.62 -15.94
C SER A 301 15.11 -3.56 -17.03
N SER A 302 15.54 -2.32 -16.76
CA SER A 302 15.33 -1.17 -17.66
C SER A 302 16.40 -1.02 -18.75
N SER A 303 17.39 -1.89 -18.82
CA SER A 303 18.54 -1.76 -19.73
C SER A 303 19.25 -0.41 -19.59
N GLY A 304 19.33 0.11 -18.36
CA GLY A 304 20.00 1.37 -18.02
C GLY A 304 19.21 2.64 -18.28
N ARG A 305 17.92 2.53 -18.61
CA ARG A 305 17.01 3.70 -18.79
C ARG A 305 16.53 4.27 -17.48
N CYS A 306 16.35 3.41 -16.48
CA CYS A 306 15.90 3.78 -15.15
C CYS A 306 17.04 3.66 -14.14
N LEU A 307 17.07 4.60 -13.21
CA LEU A 307 17.99 4.62 -12.07
C LEU A 307 17.16 4.65 -10.80
N PHE A 308 17.56 3.88 -9.80
CA PHE A 308 16.95 3.90 -8.49
C PHE A 308 18.00 4.18 -7.41
N LEU A 309 17.67 5.09 -6.50
CA LEU A 309 18.51 5.43 -5.36
C LEU A 309 17.67 5.49 -4.08
N MET A 310 18.02 4.67 -3.09
CA MET A 310 17.62 4.92 -1.72
C MET A 310 18.69 5.79 -1.06
N ALA A 311 18.44 7.09 -0.96
CA ALA A 311 19.35 8.06 -0.39
C ALA A 311 19.26 8.06 1.14
N VAL A 312 20.39 8.22 1.80
CA VAL A 312 20.48 8.36 3.26
C VAL A 312 21.26 9.63 3.60
N ALA A 313 21.11 10.13 4.83
CA ALA A 313 21.83 11.32 5.29
C ALA A 313 23.31 11.26 5.01
N THR A 314 23.91 10.14 5.41
CA THR A 314 25.32 9.82 5.14
C THR A 314 25.42 8.32 4.91
N ASP A 315 25.98 7.92 3.78
CA ASP A 315 26.18 6.52 3.45
C ASP A 315 27.46 5.95 4.10
N GLU A 316 27.67 4.64 3.92
CA GLU A 316 28.84 3.92 4.45
C GLU A 316 30.19 4.48 3.98
N ARG A 317 30.20 5.25 2.89
CA ARG A 317 31.40 5.92 2.35
C ARG A 317 31.52 7.37 2.83
N GLY A 318 30.69 7.80 3.77
CA GLY A 318 30.65 9.18 4.29
C GLY A 318 30.08 10.21 3.32
N ARG A 319 29.32 9.78 2.27
CA ARG A 319 28.76 10.70 1.28
C ARG A 319 27.40 11.18 1.72
N ALA A 320 27.19 12.49 1.75
CA ALA A 320 25.90 13.11 1.99
C ALA A 320 24.93 12.81 0.83
N ALA A 321 23.60 12.88 1.10
CA ALA A 321 22.54 12.56 0.15
C ALA A 321 22.71 13.24 -1.23
N GLY A 322 23.05 14.52 -1.26
CA GLY A 322 23.33 15.23 -2.51
C GLY A 322 24.47 14.64 -3.34
N ARG A 323 25.51 14.16 -2.69
CA ARG A 323 26.64 13.49 -3.39
C ARG A 323 26.22 12.09 -3.88
N GLN A 324 25.39 11.36 -3.11
CA GLN A 324 24.85 10.07 -3.54
C GLN A 324 24.00 10.22 -4.82
N ILE A 325 23.17 11.28 -4.89
CA ILE A 325 22.37 11.62 -6.08
C ILE A 325 23.28 11.94 -7.28
N ALA A 326 24.27 12.80 -7.09
CA ALA A 326 25.21 13.16 -8.17
C ALA A 326 25.95 11.95 -8.69
N ASP A 327 26.53 11.14 -7.81
CA ASP A 327 27.25 9.93 -8.19
C ASP A 327 26.34 8.92 -8.92
N LYS A 328 25.04 8.84 -8.55
CA LYS A 328 24.08 7.98 -9.23
C LYS A 328 23.79 8.45 -10.66
N ILE A 329 23.61 9.75 -10.85
CA ILE A 329 23.35 10.37 -12.16
C ILE A 329 24.58 10.26 -13.07
N GLU A 330 25.79 10.45 -12.51
CA GLU A 330 27.05 10.45 -13.26
C GLU A 330 27.52 9.06 -13.68
N ARG A 331 27.02 7.99 -13.06
CA ARG A 331 27.32 6.64 -13.50
C ARG A 331 26.94 6.46 -14.97
N THR A 332 27.94 6.37 -15.82
CA THR A 332 27.78 5.94 -17.22
C THR A 332 27.46 4.45 -17.26
N ARG A 333 26.74 4.03 -18.30
CA ARG A 333 26.42 2.61 -18.57
C ARG A 333 27.67 1.74 -18.58
#